data_85e535acb72af5e03705096d48a08cb3
#
_entry.id   85e535acb72af5e03705096d48a08cb3
#
_cell.length_a   1.000
_cell.length_b   1.000
_cell.length_c   1.000
_cell.angle_alpha   90.00
_cell.angle_beta   90.00
_cell.angle_gamma   90.00
#
_symmetry.space_group_name_H-M   'P 1'
#
loop_
_entity.id
_entity.type
_entity.pdbx_description
1 polymer ?
#
loop_
_entity_poly.entity_id
_entity_poly.type
_entity_poly.pdbx_seq_one_letter_code
_entity_poly.pdbx_strand_id
1 'polypeptide(L)'
;SSAASDVYKRQDGETGEDILNNLKTITKIPTKIVSKNLPDLLEIRCEIYISKSDFENLKNNFANPRNAAGGSLRQKDPNETSKIPLKYFAYGFGAMEPMIFSEQSEFLEKIKKWGFIVNPLVKNVKGIHEIEEHHKKIDNLRSSLDYDIDGLVFKVNDLSLQNRLGNTSNSPRWATAYKFSAEKAVTRIKEIVIQVGRTGAITPVAKVEPVTVGGVVVSN
;
A
#
# COMPACT_ATOMS: atom_id res chain seq x y z
N SER A 1 2.72 -24.70 5.15
CA SER A 1 3.13 -23.48 5.82
C SER A 1 1.97 -22.52 5.88
N SER A 2 1.57 -22.16 7.09
CA SER A 2 0.55 -21.14 7.33
C SER A 2 1.12 -19.79 6.93
N ALA A 3 0.54 -19.13 5.93
CA ALA A 3 0.82 -17.74 5.68
C ALA A 3 0.09 -16.93 6.78
N ALA A 4 0.79 -16.57 7.84
CA ALA A 4 0.36 -15.50 8.72
C ALA A 4 0.56 -14.20 7.94
N SER A 5 -0.51 -13.49 7.66
CA SER A 5 -0.44 -12.22 6.97
C SER A 5 -0.70 -11.11 7.98
N ASP A 6 0.39 -10.51 8.46
CA ASP A 6 0.34 -9.35 9.33
C ASP A 6 0.02 -8.11 8.51
N VAL A 7 -1.16 -7.53 8.72
CA VAL A 7 -1.48 -6.23 8.16
C VAL A 7 -0.96 -5.15 9.09
N TYR A 8 0.29 -4.75 8.88
CA TYR A 8 0.88 -3.60 9.57
C TYR A 8 0.22 -2.30 9.13
N LYS A 9 -0.90 -1.96 9.72
CA LYS A 9 -1.47 -0.63 9.59
C LYS A 9 -1.27 0.13 10.89
N ARG A 10 -0.14 0.83 11.01
CA ARG A 10 0.12 1.82 12.07
C ARG A 10 0.07 1.28 13.51
N GLN A 11 0.42 0.06 13.72
CA GLN A 11 0.76 -0.49 15.02
C GLN A 11 2.27 -0.39 15.24
N ASP A 12 2.74 -0.79 16.38
CA ASP A 12 4.14 -0.74 16.82
C ASP A 12 5.18 -1.40 15.90
N GLY A 13 4.73 -2.05 14.81
CA GLY A 13 5.59 -2.73 13.84
C GLY A 13 5.95 -4.16 14.20
N GLU A 14 5.48 -4.69 15.35
CA GLU A 14 5.85 -6.02 15.85
C GLU A 14 4.67 -7.00 15.85
N THR A 15 3.44 -6.52 16.01
CA THR A 15 2.25 -7.37 16.08
C THR A 15 1.19 -6.97 15.05
N GLY A 16 0.55 -7.96 14.43
CA GLY A 16 -0.53 -7.78 13.47
C GLY A 16 -1.74 -8.66 13.80
N GLU A 17 -2.88 -8.36 13.22
CA GLU A 17 -4.09 -9.17 13.33
C GLU A 17 -3.98 -10.38 12.39
N ASP A 18 -4.38 -11.58 12.87
CA ASP A 18 -4.51 -12.76 12.01
C ASP A 18 -5.73 -12.61 11.11
N ILE A 19 -5.47 -12.44 9.81
CA ILE A 19 -6.49 -12.31 8.77
C ILE A 19 -6.43 -13.44 7.74
N LEU A 20 -5.83 -14.57 8.10
CA LEU A 20 -5.60 -15.67 7.16
C LEU A 20 -6.88 -16.13 6.46
N ASN A 21 -7.98 -16.23 7.18
CA ASN A 21 -9.25 -16.67 6.62
C ASN A 21 -9.84 -15.65 5.63
N ASN A 22 -9.71 -14.37 5.93
CA ASN A 22 -10.11 -13.28 5.03
C ASN A 22 -9.19 -13.23 3.80
N LEU A 23 -7.88 -13.41 3.99
CA LEU A 23 -6.92 -13.41 2.90
C LEU A 23 -7.17 -14.55 1.89
N LYS A 24 -7.60 -15.73 2.37
CA LYS A 24 -7.95 -16.86 1.50
C LYS A 24 -9.11 -16.57 0.55
N THR A 25 -9.94 -15.57 0.82
CA THR A 25 -11.00 -15.14 -0.09
C THR A 25 -10.48 -14.40 -1.32
N ILE A 26 -9.24 -13.90 -1.28
CA ILE A 26 -8.58 -13.25 -2.41
C ILE A 26 -7.97 -14.32 -3.31
N THR A 27 -8.75 -14.83 -4.23
CA THR A 27 -8.42 -16.02 -5.06
C THR A 27 -7.13 -15.89 -5.86
N LYS A 28 -6.66 -14.67 -6.12
CA LYS A 28 -5.41 -14.41 -6.87
C LYS A 28 -4.13 -14.54 -6.03
N ILE A 29 -4.25 -14.66 -4.70
CA ILE A 29 -3.09 -14.91 -3.84
C ILE A 29 -2.75 -16.40 -3.89
N PRO A 30 -1.53 -16.79 -4.27
CA PRO A 30 -1.12 -18.19 -4.30
C PRO A 30 -1.18 -18.79 -2.89
N THR A 31 -1.93 -19.86 -2.73
CA THR A 31 -1.99 -20.62 -1.47
C THR A 31 -0.90 -21.69 -1.37
N LYS A 32 -0.24 -21.98 -2.49
CA LYS A 32 0.87 -22.94 -2.59
C LYS A 32 1.86 -22.47 -3.64
N ILE A 33 3.14 -22.48 -3.28
CA ILE A 33 4.24 -22.23 -4.21
C ILE A 33 4.91 -23.55 -4.55
N VAL A 34 5.07 -23.83 -5.84
CA VAL A 34 5.78 -25.02 -6.33
C VAL A 34 7.08 -24.57 -6.97
N SER A 35 8.19 -24.80 -6.29
CA SER A 35 9.53 -24.48 -6.79
C SER A 35 10.57 -25.38 -6.13
N LYS A 36 11.69 -25.65 -6.83
CA LYS A 36 12.75 -26.51 -6.31
C LYS A 36 13.60 -25.88 -5.23
N ASN A 37 13.72 -24.53 -5.23
CA ASN A 37 14.56 -23.78 -4.30
C ASN A 37 13.71 -22.73 -3.58
N LEU A 38 12.89 -23.18 -2.65
CA LEU A 38 12.14 -22.31 -1.77
C LEU A 38 12.91 -22.11 -0.46
N PRO A 39 12.91 -20.92 0.12
CA PRO A 39 13.30 -20.73 1.51
C PRO A 39 12.38 -21.53 2.44
N ASP A 40 12.93 -21.96 3.58
CA ASP A 40 12.14 -22.64 4.63
C ASP A 40 11.14 -21.66 5.27
N LEU A 41 11.53 -20.39 5.39
CA LEU A 41 10.72 -19.28 5.81
C LEU A 41 10.70 -18.18 4.73
N LEU A 42 9.53 -17.73 4.36
CA LEU A 42 9.34 -16.64 3.40
C LEU A 42 8.14 -15.78 3.77
N GLU A 43 8.39 -14.55 4.20
CA GLU A 43 7.38 -13.51 4.39
C GLU A 43 7.30 -12.63 3.14
N ILE A 44 6.14 -12.54 2.49
CA ILE A 44 5.90 -11.67 1.34
C ILE A 44 5.00 -10.52 1.77
N ARG A 45 5.45 -9.30 1.54
CA ARG A 45 4.70 -8.07 1.84
C ARG A 45 3.89 -7.62 0.65
N CYS A 46 2.60 -7.42 0.90
CA CYS A 46 1.63 -7.01 -0.12
C CYS A 46 0.87 -5.77 0.32
N GLU A 47 0.49 -4.94 -0.64
CA GLU A 47 -0.53 -3.90 -0.45
C GLU A 47 -1.85 -4.41 -1.01
N ILE A 48 -2.91 -4.37 -0.19
CA ILE A 48 -4.26 -4.75 -0.60
C ILE A 48 -5.03 -3.48 -0.97
N TYR A 49 -5.74 -3.52 -2.09
CA TYR A 49 -6.51 -2.39 -2.58
C TYR A 49 -7.80 -2.82 -3.28
N ILE A 50 -8.68 -1.87 -3.53
CA ILE A 50 -9.83 -1.99 -4.41
C ILE A 50 -9.62 -1.03 -5.57
N SER A 51 -9.86 -1.47 -6.80
CA SER A 51 -9.77 -0.61 -7.97
C SER A 51 -10.87 0.46 -7.98
N LYS A 52 -10.64 1.56 -8.67
CA LYS A 52 -11.64 2.64 -8.83
C LYS A 52 -12.92 2.12 -9.46
N SER A 53 -12.77 1.34 -10.52
CA SER A 53 -13.89 0.72 -11.23
C SER A 53 -14.73 -0.22 -10.35
N ASP A 54 -14.07 -1.04 -9.52
CA ASP A 54 -14.79 -1.92 -8.60
C ASP A 54 -15.41 -1.14 -7.43
N PHE A 55 -14.71 -0.10 -6.94
CA PHE A 55 -15.22 0.73 -5.84
C PHE A 55 -16.49 1.48 -6.22
N GLU A 56 -16.65 1.87 -7.48
CA GLU A 56 -17.89 2.52 -7.96
C GLU A 56 -19.14 1.70 -7.69
N ASN A 57 -19.01 0.37 -7.71
CA ASN A 57 -20.11 -0.54 -7.41
C ASN A 57 -20.36 -0.71 -5.89
N LEU A 58 -19.45 -0.20 -5.02
CA LEU A 58 -19.50 -0.31 -3.57
C LEU A 58 -19.82 1.01 -2.86
N LYS A 59 -20.12 2.08 -3.61
CA LYS A 59 -20.24 3.49 -3.13
C LYS A 59 -21.11 3.71 -1.88
N ASN A 60 -22.09 2.87 -1.67
CA ASN A 60 -23.04 3.08 -0.58
C ASN A 60 -22.54 2.66 0.81
N ASN A 61 -21.40 1.98 0.88
CA ASN A 61 -20.92 1.33 2.11
C ASN A 61 -19.63 1.92 2.68
N PHE A 62 -18.85 2.66 1.87
CA PHE A 62 -17.51 3.09 2.26
C PHE A 62 -17.20 4.51 1.79
N ALA A 63 -16.46 5.27 2.60
CA ALA A 63 -16.08 6.65 2.30
C ALA A 63 -15.04 6.78 1.16
N ASN A 64 -14.14 5.79 1.02
CA ASN A 64 -13.12 5.77 -0.03
C ASN A 64 -12.56 4.35 -0.23
N PRO A 65 -11.87 4.07 -1.37
CA PRO A 65 -11.33 2.75 -1.69
C PRO A 65 -10.35 2.21 -0.64
N ARG A 66 -9.54 3.07 -0.05
CA ARG A 66 -8.54 2.68 0.96
C ARG A 66 -9.19 2.19 2.25
N ASN A 67 -10.21 2.89 2.73
CA ASN A 67 -10.97 2.50 3.91
C ASN A 67 -11.78 1.22 3.65
N ALA A 68 -12.33 1.09 2.45
CA ALA A 68 -13.02 -0.11 2.01
C ALA A 68 -12.10 -1.33 2.04
N ALA A 69 -10.91 -1.26 1.45
CA ALA A 69 -9.95 -2.36 1.45
C ALA A 69 -9.52 -2.75 2.87
N GLY A 70 -9.11 -1.77 3.68
CA GLY A 70 -8.64 -2.04 5.05
C GLY A 70 -9.73 -2.51 6.01
N GLY A 71 -10.96 -2.05 5.84
CA GLY A 71 -12.11 -2.48 6.64
C GLY A 71 -12.58 -3.89 6.26
N SER A 72 -12.58 -4.19 4.97
CA SER A 72 -13.05 -5.48 4.46
C SER A 72 -12.15 -6.65 4.87
N LEU A 73 -10.84 -6.44 5.01
CA LEU A 73 -9.93 -7.47 5.50
C LEU A 73 -10.10 -7.81 6.98
N ARG A 74 -10.76 -6.96 7.76
CA ARG A 74 -10.97 -7.12 9.19
C ARG A 74 -12.38 -7.62 9.55
N GLN A 75 -13.15 -8.05 8.58
CA GLN A 75 -14.47 -8.61 8.83
C GLN A 75 -14.35 -9.89 9.67
N LYS A 76 -15.19 -10.01 10.67
CA LYS A 76 -15.26 -11.22 11.53
C LYS A 76 -15.66 -12.46 10.72
N ASP A 77 -16.54 -12.28 9.75
CA ASP A 77 -16.97 -13.31 8.82
C ASP A 77 -16.22 -13.19 7.50
N PRO A 78 -15.37 -14.13 7.11
CA PRO A 78 -14.69 -14.14 5.82
C PRO A 78 -15.64 -14.10 4.61
N ASN A 79 -16.89 -14.57 4.76
CA ASN A 79 -17.88 -14.49 3.69
C ASN A 79 -18.22 -13.03 3.33
N GLU A 80 -18.20 -12.12 4.30
CA GLU A 80 -18.37 -10.69 4.01
C GLU A 80 -17.17 -10.12 3.24
N THR A 81 -15.96 -10.55 3.59
CA THR A 81 -14.75 -10.19 2.83
C THR A 81 -14.82 -10.69 1.38
N SER A 82 -15.33 -11.91 1.16
CA SER A 82 -15.41 -12.51 -0.18
C SER A 82 -16.31 -11.75 -1.16
N LYS A 83 -17.25 -10.95 -0.66
CA LYS A 83 -18.15 -10.10 -1.47
C LYS A 83 -17.44 -8.85 -2.01
N ILE A 84 -16.28 -8.54 -1.48
CA ILE A 84 -15.52 -7.33 -1.83
C ILE A 84 -14.40 -7.71 -2.81
N PRO A 85 -14.31 -7.06 -3.98
CA PRO A 85 -13.34 -7.39 -5.02
C PRO A 85 -11.92 -6.87 -4.67
N LEU A 86 -11.34 -7.44 -3.62
CA LEU A 86 -10.01 -7.10 -3.15
C LEU A 86 -8.95 -7.54 -4.17
N LYS A 87 -8.00 -6.67 -4.43
CA LYS A 87 -6.82 -6.87 -5.26
C LYS A 87 -5.56 -6.62 -4.43
N TYR A 88 -4.40 -7.06 -4.93
CA TYR A 88 -3.14 -6.85 -4.23
C TYR A 88 -1.96 -6.66 -5.19
N PHE A 89 -0.91 -6.02 -4.68
CA PHE A 89 0.42 -6.04 -5.26
C PHE A 89 1.44 -6.49 -4.21
N ALA A 90 2.24 -7.51 -4.55
CA ALA A 90 3.40 -7.88 -3.77
C ALA A 90 4.56 -6.93 -4.11
N TYR A 91 5.21 -6.36 -3.08
CA TYR A 91 6.21 -5.30 -3.28
C TYR A 91 7.51 -5.51 -2.53
N GLY A 92 7.58 -6.51 -1.67
CA GLY A 92 8.76 -6.76 -0.86
C GLY A 92 8.63 -8.02 -0.01
N PHE A 93 9.64 -8.26 0.80
CA PHE A 93 9.69 -9.37 1.73
C PHE A 93 10.02 -8.87 3.14
N GLY A 94 9.72 -9.70 4.13
CA GLY A 94 10.14 -9.55 5.51
C GLY A 94 11.20 -10.59 5.85
N ALA A 95 10.89 -11.53 6.75
CA ALA A 95 11.78 -12.63 7.06
C ALA A 95 11.94 -13.57 5.85
N MET A 96 13.17 -14.03 5.63
CA MET A 96 13.51 -15.03 4.62
C MET A 96 14.71 -15.85 5.08
N GLU A 97 14.52 -17.16 5.16
CA GLU A 97 15.58 -18.08 5.63
C GLU A 97 15.59 -19.37 4.79
N PRO A 98 16.70 -19.69 4.14
CA PRO A 98 17.86 -18.84 3.91
C PRO A 98 17.54 -17.70 2.93
N MET A 99 18.32 -16.61 2.99
CA MET A 99 18.30 -15.57 1.97
C MET A 99 18.82 -16.13 0.66
N ILE A 100 17.99 -16.13 -0.38
CA ILE A 100 18.34 -16.74 -1.68
C ILE A 100 18.47 -15.71 -2.81
N PHE A 101 18.32 -14.42 -2.51
CA PHE A 101 18.40 -13.32 -3.47
C PHE A 101 19.53 -12.38 -3.12
N SER A 102 20.11 -11.76 -4.13
CA SER A 102 21.11 -10.69 -4.01
C SER A 102 20.50 -9.30 -4.27
N GLU A 103 19.41 -9.25 -5.01
CA GLU A 103 18.78 -8.01 -5.44
C GLU A 103 17.26 -8.01 -5.20
N GLN A 104 16.71 -6.83 -4.92
CA GLN A 104 15.27 -6.60 -4.79
C GLN A 104 14.52 -6.92 -6.10
N SER A 105 15.11 -6.58 -7.24
CA SER A 105 14.55 -6.86 -8.56
C SER A 105 14.48 -8.37 -8.85
N GLU A 106 15.51 -9.12 -8.47
CA GLU A 106 15.54 -10.57 -8.58
C GLU A 106 14.40 -11.23 -7.78
N PHE A 107 14.21 -10.78 -6.55
CA PHE A 107 13.07 -11.22 -5.73
C PHE A 107 11.74 -10.97 -6.43
N LEU A 108 11.49 -9.74 -6.93
CA LEU A 108 10.22 -9.39 -7.59
C LEU A 108 9.96 -10.24 -8.83
N GLU A 109 10.97 -10.50 -9.66
CA GLU A 109 10.86 -11.38 -10.82
C GLU A 109 10.58 -12.83 -10.42
N LYS A 110 11.15 -13.27 -9.31
CA LYS A 110 10.93 -14.64 -8.83
C LYS A 110 9.53 -14.85 -8.30
N ILE A 111 9.01 -13.93 -7.50
CA ILE A 111 7.65 -14.04 -6.96
C ILE A 111 6.58 -13.94 -8.06
N LYS A 112 6.82 -13.20 -9.15
CA LYS A 112 5.98 -13.26 -10.35
C LYS A 112 5.90 -14.69 -10.90
N LYS A 113 7.04 -15.38 -11.01
CA LYS A 113 7.10 -16.77 -11.47
C LYS A 113 6.42 -17.74 -10.50
N TRP A 114 6.31 -17.38 -9.22
CA TRP A 114 5.57 -18.13 -8.21
C TRP A 114 4.06 -17.81 -8.20
N GLY A 115 3.60 -16.92 -9.10
CA GLY A 115 2.19 -16.58 -9.28
C GLY A 115 1.73 -15.35 -8.50
N PHE A 116 2.62 -14.63 -7.82
CA PHE A 116 2.26 -13.37 -7.15
C PHE A 116 2.13 -12.22 -8.15
N ILE A 117 1.18 -11.32 -7.89
CA ILE A 117 0.97 -10.12 -8.69
C ILE A 117 1.89 -9.03 -8.18
N VAL A 118 2.81 -8.58 -9.04
CA VAL A 118 3.68 -7.43 -8.81
C VAL A 118 3.18 -6.27 -9.68
N ASN A 119 3.28 -5.05 -9.17
CA ASN A 119 2.86 -3.88 -9.93
C ASN A 119 3.66 -3.78 -11.26
N PRO A 120 3.00 -3.69 -12.43
CA PRO A 120 3.68 -3.68 -13.73
C PRO A 120 4.51 -2.41 -13.97
N LEU A 121 4.30 -1.36 -13.19
CA LEU A 121 5.03 -0.09 -13.30
C LEU A 121 6.36 -0.09 -12.54
N VAL A 122 6.69 -1.17 -11.83
CA VAL A 122 8.00 -1.30 -11.17
C VAL A 122 9.10 -1.33 -12.23
N LYS A 123 10.11 -0.49 -12.02
CA LYS A 123 11.27 -0.35 -12.92
C LYS A 123 12.56 -0.25 -12.11
N ASN A 124 13.61 -0.91 -12.56
CA ASN A 124 14.96 -0.67 -12.07
C ASN A 124 15.51 0.58 -12.77
N VAL A 125 16.03 1.55 -11.99
CA VAL A 125 16.52 2.84 -12.49
C VAL A 125 17.91 3.13 -11.94
N LYS A 126 18.73 3.86 -12.69
CA LYS A 126 20.09 4.21 -12.30
C LYS A 126 20.27 5.74 -12.24
N GLY A 127 20.67 6.22 -11.07
CA GLY A 127 20.94 7.64 -10.85
C GLY A 127 19.69 8.51 -10.80
N ILE A 128 19.91 9.77 -10.44
CA ILE A 128 18.84 10.73 -10.18
C ILE A 128 18.01 11.06 -11.42
N HIS A 129 18.63 11.13 -12.57
CA HIS A 129 17.95 11.48 -13.81
C HIS A 129 16.86 10.48 -14.17
N GLU A 130 17.18 9.17 -14.15
CA GLU A 130 16.19 8.13 -14.44
C GLU A 130 15.10 8.05 -13.35
N ILE A 131 15.43 8.38 -12.09
CA ILE A 131 14.47 8.50 -11.01
C ILE A 131 13.44 9.59 -11.32
N GLU A 132 13.91 10.79 -11.70
CA GLU A 132 13.05 11.92 -12.02
C GLU A 132 12.20 11.67 -13.27
N GLU A 133 12.78 11.09 -14.32
CA GLU A 133 12.04 10.71 -15.51
C GLU A 133 10.94 9.69 -15.21
N HIS A 134 11.27 8.66 -14.43
CA HIS A 134 10.28 7.64 -14.06
C HIS A 134 9.17 8.23 -13.19
N HIS A 135 9.52 9.07 -12.21
CA HIS A 135 8.56 9.77 -11.36
C HIS A 135 7.59 10.61 -12.20
N LYS A 136 8.12 11.46 -13.10
CA LYS A 136 7.31 12.29 -13.99
C LYS A 136 6.42 11.47 -14.92
N LYS A 137 6.95 10.36 -15.45
CA LYS A 137 6.15 9.44 -16.28
C LYS A 137 4.96 8.87 -15.53
N ILE A 138 5.16 8.42 -14.28
CA ILE A 138 4.09 7.82 -13.49
C ILE A 138 3.10 8.89 -13.01
N ASP A 139 3.56 10.09 -12.66
CA ASP A 139 2.68 11.22 -12.31
C ASP A 139 1.71 11.55 -13.46
N ASN A 140 2.20 11.58 -14.71
CA ASN A 140 1.36 11.78 -15.89
C ASN A 140 0.35 10.63 -16.14
N LEU A 141 0.68 9.40 -15.72
CA LEU A 141 -0.21 8.25 -15.85
C LEU A 141 -1.19 8.12 -14.69
N ARG A 142 -0.99 8.84 -13.59
CA ARG A 142 -1.72 8.70 -12.32
C ARG A 142 -3.23 8.73 -12.49
N SER A 143 -3.75 9.68 -13.28
CA SER A 143 -5.19 9.82 -13.51
C SER A 143 -5.83 8.67 -14.28
N SER A 144 -5.06 7.98 -15.12
CA SER A 144 -5.52 6.85 -15.94
C SER A 144 -5.44 5.50 -15.22
N LEU A 145 -4.76 5.43 -14.07
CA LEU A 145 -4.65 4.19 -13.30
C LEU A 145 -5.97 3.87 -12.61
N ASP A 146 -6.34 2.59 -12.63
CA ASP A 146 -7.52 2.07 -11.95
C ASP A 146 -7.32 1.88 -10.42
N TYR A 147 -6.31 2.53 -9.86
CA TYR A 147 -6.02 2.61 -8.43
C TYR A 147 -5.32 3.93 -8.09
N ASP A 148 -5.46 4.38 -6.83
CA ASP A 148 -4.87 5.63 -6.39
C ASP A 148 -3.43 5.43 -5.92
N ILE A 149 -2.58 6.37 -6.31
CA ILE A 149 -1.20 6.49 -5.85
C ILE A 149 -0.89 7.93 -5.46
N ASP A 150 -0.07 8.09 -4.42
CA ASP A 150 0.35 9.40 -3.91
C ASP A 150 1.85 9.67 -4.11
N GLY A 151 2.57 8.71 -4.69
CA GLY A 151 3.99 8.78 -4.96
C GLY A 151 4.60 7.44 -5.32
N LEU A 152 5.92 7.44 -5.47
CA LEU A 152 6.73 6.25 -5.70
C LEU A 152 7.61 5.98 -4.49
N VAL A 153 7.94 4.71 -4.28
CA VAL A 153 8.96 4.31 -3.29
C VAL A 153 10.16 3.79 -4.05
N PHE A 154 11.27 4.49 -3.93
CA PHE A 154 12.57 4.06 -4.44
C PHE A 154 13.32 3.29 -3.38
N LYS A 155 13.91 2.17 -3.76
CA LYS A 155 14.67 1.29 -2.88
C LYS A 155 16.03 0.99 -3.49
N VAL A 156 17.06 0.89 -2.66
CA VAL A 156 18.34 0.36 -3.09
C VAL A 156 18.15 -1.08 -3.55
N ASN A 157 18.61 -1.43 -4.76
CA ASN A 157 18.35 -2.74 -5.35
C ASN A 157 19.20 -3.84 -4.73
N ASP A 158 20.47 -3.56 -4.42
CA ASP A 158 21.41 -4.49 -3.78
C ASP A 158 21.04 -4.72 -2.32
N LEU A 159 20.74 -5.97 -1.95
CA LEU A 159 20.32 -6.34 -0.59
C LEU A 159 21.46 -6.26 0.43
N SER A 160 22.72 -6.44 0.02
CA SER A 160 23.87 -6.27 0.91
C SER A 160 24.02 -4.79 1.30
N LEU A 161 23.78 -3.87 0.37
CA LEU A 161 23.76 -2.45 0.64
C LEU A 161 22.56 -2.05 1.50
N GLN A 162 21.38 -2.66 1.31
CA GLN A 162 20.24 -2.43 2.21
C GLN A 162 20.61 -2.79 3.66
N ASN A 163 21.25 -3.94 3.87
CA ASN A 163 21.69 -4.38 5.19
C ASN A 163 22.73 -3.44 5.80
N ARG A 164 23.69 -2.94 4.99
CA ARG A 164 24.70 -1.98 5.46
C ARG A 164 24.12 -0.61 5.84
N LEU A 165 23.15 -0.12 5.08
CA LEU A 165 22.45 1.13 5.38
C LEU A 165 21.58 1.01 6.63
N GLY A 166 20.99 -0.17 6.83
CA GLY A 166 20.17 -0.47 7.99
C GLY A 166 18.89 0.34 8.06
N ASN A 167 18.33 0.38 9.27
CA ASN A 167 17.06 1.06 9.56
C ASN A 167 17.28 2.14 10.64
N THR A 168 16.39 3.13 10.64
CA THR A 168 16.14 3.98 11.81
C THR A 168 15.06 3.34 12.68
N SER A 169 14.70 3.96 13.80
CA SER A 169 13.58 3.52 14.64
C SER A 169 12.23 3.44 13.86
N ASN A 170 12.06 4.23 12.81
CA ASN A 170 10.76 4.40 12.15
C ASN A 170 10.76 4.08 10.66
N SER A 171 11.93 3.93 10.03
CA SER A 171 12.02 3.74 8.57
C SER A 171 13.34 3.14 8.12
N PRO A 172 13.38 2.42 6.99
CA PRO A 172 14.62 1.97 6.38
C PRO A 172 15.40 3.16 5.80
N ARG A 173 16.73 3.13 5.91
CA ARG A 173 17.63 4.11 5.28
C ARG A 173 17.86 3.84 3.79
N TRP A 174 17.52 2.65 3.33
CA TRP A 174 17.68 2.19 1.95
C TRP A 174 16.44 2.39 1.08
N ALA A 175 15.38 3.01 1.62
CA ALA A 175 14.17 3.32 0.87
C ALA A 175 13.73 4.76 1.14
N THR A 176 13.20 5.40 0.10
CA THR A 176 12.63 6.74 0.21
C THR A 176 11.34 6.86 -0.59
N ALA A 177 10.36 7.57 -0.05
CA ALA A 177 9.14 7.91 -0.75
C ALA A 177 9.31 9.25 -1.48
N TYR A 178 9.03 9.25 -2.78
CA TYR A 178 8.97 10.47 -3.58
C TYR A 178 7.51 10.73 -3.94
N LYS A 179 6.89 11.60 -3.17
CA LYS A 179 5.47 11.93 -3.29
C LYS A 179 5.21 12.76 -4.54
N PHE A 180 4.06 12.57 -5.18
CA PHE A 180 3.57 13.49 -6.19
C PHE A 180 3.16 14.81 -5.55
N SER A 181 3.12 15.88 -6.35
CA SER A 181 2.59 17.15 -5.90
C SER A 181 1.13 16.96 -5.43
N ALA A 182 0.84 17.53 -4.27
CA ALA A 182 -0.53 17.48 -3.75
C ALA A 182 -1.47 18.21 -4.71
N GLU A 183 -2.63 17.63 -4.96
CA GLU A 183 -3.69 18.34 -5.66
C GLU A 183 -4.11 19.56 -4.83
N LYS A 184 -4.22 20.70 -5.49
CA LYS A 184 -4.62 21.96 -4.87
C LYS A 184 -6.00 22.36 -5.40
N ALA A 185 -6.88 22.70 -4.50
CA ALA A 185 -8.15 23.29 -4.85
C ALA A 185 -8.35 24.60 -4.07
N VAL A 186 -8.99 25.55 -4.69
CA VAL A 186 -9.35 26.83 -4.04
C VAL A 186 -10.81 26.73 -3.64
N THR A 187 -11.09 27.09 -2.39
CA THR A 187 -12.47 27.13 -1.87
C THR A 187 -12.63 28.35 -0.96
N ARG A 188 -13.88 28.62 -0.55
CA ARG A 188 -14.21 29.71 0.35
C ARG A 188 -14.48 29.18 1.75
N ILE A 189 -13.88 29.78 2.76
CA ILE A 189 -14.18 29.51 4.17
C ILE A 189 -15.55 30.11 4.47
N LYS A 190 -16.48 29.29 4.97
CA LYS A 190 -17.81 29.72 5.45
C LYS A 190 -17.78 30.12 6.91
N GLU A 191 -17.10 29.32 7.72
CA GLU A 191 -17.05 29.48 9.18
C GLU A 191 -15.80 28.81 9.76
N ILE A 192 -15.31 29.33 10.87
CA ILE A 192 -14.31 28.63 11.69
C ILE A 192 -14.98 28.24 12.99
N VAL A 193 -15.08 26.94 13.25
CA VAL A 193 -15.69 26.37 14.46
C VAL A 193 -14.58 25.86 15.38
N ILE A 194 -14.74 26.15 16.66
CA ILE A 194 -13.84 25.62 17.68
C ILE A 194 -14.39 24.30 18.20
N GLN A 195 -13.63 23.23 18.05
CA GLN A 195 -13.93 21.93 18.64
C GLN A 195 -13.06 21.68 19.84
N VAL A 196 -13.64 21.11 20.90
CA VAL A 196 -12.91 20.71 22.10
C VAL A 196 -12.81 19.18 22.11
N GLY A 197 -11.59 18.66 22.04
CA GLY A 197 -11.32 17.23 22.13
C GLY A 197 -11.56 16.66 23.53
N ARG A 198 -11.61 15.35 23.65
CA ARG A 198 -11.82 14.64 24.93
C ARG A 198 -10.78 14.97 26.01
N THR A 199 -9.59 15.37 25.62
CA THR A 199 -8.49 15.79 26.50
C THR A 199 -8.49 17.28 26.82
N GLY A 200 -9.51 18.03 26.39
CA GLY A 200 -9.58 19.49 26.54
C GLY A 200 -8.80 20.27 25.47
N ALA A 201 -8.14 19.60 24.53
CA ALA A 201 -7.44 20.27 23.43
C ALA A 201 -8.43 21.01 22.52
N ILE A 202 -8.12 22.28 22.25
CA ILE A 202 -8.92 23.16 21.36
C ILE A 202 -8.39 23.03 19.95
N THR A 203 -9.27 22.67 19.00
CA THR A 203 -8.92 22.51 17.58
C THR A 203 -9.83 23.41 16.75
N PRO A 204 -9.28 24.41 16.02
CA PRO A 204 -10.05 25.16 15.04
C PRO A 204 -10.32 24.30 13.81
N VAL A 205 -11.56 24.27 13.35
CA VAL A 205 -12.00 23.56 12.15
C VAL A 205 -12.63 24.56 11.20
N ALA A 206 -12.06 24.70 10.00
CA ALA A 206 -12.61 25.55 8.96
C ALA A 206 -13.69 24.77 8.19
N LYS A 207 -14.93 25.24 8.25
CA LYS A 207 -15.98 24.81 7.34
C LYS A 207 -15.84 25.58 6.03
N VAL A 208 -15.76 24.85 4.92
CA VAL A 208 -15.52 25.42 3.60
C VAL A 208 -16.66 25.08 2.63
N GLU A 209 -16.75 25.80 1.53
CA GLU A 209 -17.58 25.34 0.42
C GLU A 209 -17.06 23.99 -0.07
N PRO A 210 -17.96 23.00 -0.33
CA PRO A 210 -17.52 21.69 -0.77
C PRO A 210 -16.64 21.77 -2.02
N VAL A 211 -15.46 21.15 -1.96
CA VAL A 211 -14.50 21.10 -3.05
C VAL A 211 -13.92 19.72 -3.15
N THR A 212 -13.77 19.20 -4.36
CA THR A 212 -13.17 17.89 -4.59
C THR A 212 -11.65 18.02 -4.67
N VAL A 213 -10.92 17.28 -3.84
CA VAL A 213 -9.46 17.20 -3.83
C VAL A 213 -9.05 15.73 -3.74
N GLY A 214 -8.28 15.25 -4.70
CA GLY A 214 -7.84 13.85 -4.70
C GLY A 214 -8.98 12.83 -4.72
N GLY A 215 -10.10 13.15 -5.38
CA GLY A 215 -11.28 12.29 -5.42
C GLY A 215 -12.14 12.29 -4.15
N VAL A 216 -11.81 13.12 -3.15
CA VAL A 216 -12.57 13.27 -1.90
C VAL A 216 -13.19 14.65 -1.83
N VAL A 217 -14.48 14.72 -1.45
CA VAL A 217 -15.13 15.99 -1.20
C VAL A 217 -14.76 16.48 0.20
N VAL A 218 -14.11 17.63 0.25
CA VAL A 218 -13.76 18.33 1.50
C VAL A 218 -14.75 19.45 1.73
N SER A 219 -15.39 19.46 2.90
CA SER A 219 -16.34 20.52 3.33
C SER A 219 -16.04 21.04 4.74
N ASN A 220 -15.23 20.32 5.50
CA ASN A 220 -14.73 20.64 6.84
C ASN A 220 -13.46 19.84 7.16
#